data_de3fa576433796b96a2b415377737917
#
_entry.id   de3fa576433796b96a2b415377737917
#
_cell.length_a   1.000
_cell.length_b   1.000
_cell.length_c   1.000
_cell.angle_alpha   90.00
_cell.angle_beta   90.00
_cell.angle_gamma   90.00
#
_symmetry.space_group_name_H-M   'P 1'
#
loop_
_entity.id
_entity.type
_entity.pdbx_description
1 polymer ?
#
loop_
_entity_poly.entity_id
_entity_poly.type
_entity_poly.pdbx_seq_one_letter_code
_entity_poly.pdbx_strand_id
1 'polypeptide(L)'
;SGLETIGNYAFSECSKLTGGITLPDTLTQLGTYTFNKCSNINGELVLSKNLKNIPQAAFSNCSSMIGSVDIPEGVQKINANAFQGCSSLNGTLTIPETVDTIGAYAFDQCSLLTGTLTIPGKVTNVSNYAFDACSGFDALKLSDSITTIGNYAFADCDGFKNEFVLPAN
;
A
#
# COMPACT_ATOMS: atom_id res chain seq x y z
N SER A 1 -22.07 -14.75 -12.81
CA SER A 1 -21.42 -13.53 -13.29
C SER A 1 -21.44 -12.49 -12.20
N GLY A 2 -20.33 -11.85 -11.94
CA GLY A 2 -20.16 -10.82 -10.92
C GLY A 2 -19.43 -9.61 -11.52
N LEU A 3 -19.15 -8.61 -10.70
CA LEU A 3 -18.38 -7.43 -11.10
C LEU A 3 -16.94 -7.84 -11.41
N GLU A 4 -16.47 -7.61 -12.65
CA GLU A 4 -15.12 -8.01 -13.10
C GLU A 4 -14.17 -6.82 -13.28
N THR A 5 -14.71 -5.62 -13.54
CA THR A 5 -13.91 -4.43 -13.81
C THR A 5 -14.51 -3.20 -13.15
N ILE A 6 -13.67 -2.38 -12.52
CA ILE A 6 -13.99 -1.01 -12.09
C ILE A 6 -13.03 -0.07 -12.84
N GLY A 7 -13.59 0.91 -13.55
CA GLY A 7 -12.82 1.83 -14.40
C GLY A 7 -12.05 2.89 -13.62
N ASN A 8 -11.22 3.64 -14.37
CA ASN A 8 -10.46 4.76 -13.81
C ASN A 8 -11.39 5.81 -13.22
N TYR A 9 -11.02 6.37 -12.06
CA TYR A 9 -11.75 7.44 -11.36
C TYR A 9 -13.20 7.11 -10.99
N ALA A 10 -13.64 5.83 -11.05
CA ALA A 10 -15.05 5.46 -10.93
C ALA A 10 -15.73 6.00 -9.66
N PHE A 11 -15.01 6.10 -8.55
CA PHE A 11 -15.48 6.65 -7.27
C PHE A 11 -14.59 7.77 -6.75
N SER A 12 -13.73 8.35 -7.62
CA SER A 12 -12.82 9.42 -7.19
C SER A 12 -13.59 10.60 -6.59
N GLU A 13 -13.06 11.12 -5.47
CA GLU A 13 -13.66 12.25 -4.74
C GLU A 13 -15.07 12.02 -4.16
N CYS A 14 -15.52 10.76 -4.11
CA CYS A 14 -16.76 10.41 -3.43
C CYS A 14 -16.59 10.53 -1.91
N SER A 15 -16.35 11.74 -1.42
CA SER A 15 -16.01 12.05 -0.02
C SER A 15 -17.13 11.76 0.99
N LYS A 16 -18.34 11.45 0.55
CA LYS A 16 -19.45 11.08 1.44
C LYS A 16 -19.63 9.56 1.59
N LEU A 17 -18.87 8.75 0.87
CA LEU A 17 -18.87 7.30 1.07
C LEU A 17 -18.32 6.99 2.47
N THR A 18 -19.01 6.11 3.19
CA THR A 18 -18.63 5.63 4.54
C THR A 18 -18.62 4.10 4.56
N GLY A 19 -18.09 3.52 5.64
CA GLY A 19 -17.94 2.07 5.79
C GLY A 19 -16.65 1.56 5.17
N GLY A 20 -16.54 0.26 4.95
CA GLY A 20 -15.39 -0.38 4.35
C GLY A 20 -15.52 -0.56 2.83
N ILE A 21 -14.42 -0.98 2.21
CA ILE A 21 -14.39 -1.41 0.81
C ILE A 21 -14.17 -2.91 0.77
N THR A 22 -15.10 -3.66 0.18
CA THR A 22 -14.91 -5.08 -0.12
C THR A 22 -14.99 -5.30 -1.62
N LEU A 23 -13.85 -5.59 -2.23
CA LEU A 23 -13.77 -5.92 -3.65
C LEU A 23 -14.06 -7.42 -3.84
N PRO A 24 -15.04 -7.80 -4.67
CA PRO A 24 -15.39 -9.21 -4.86
C PRO A 24 -14.27 -9.96 -5.59
N ASP A 25 -14.12 -11.26 -5.32
CA ASP A 25 -13.10 -12.10 -5.97
C ASP A 25 -13.30 -12.25 -7.49
N THR A 26 -14.49 -11.88 -8.02
CA THR A 26 -14.70 -11.78 -9.47
C THR A 26 -13.98 -10.58 -10.12
N LEU A 27 -13.58 -9.57 -9.29
CA LEU A 27 -12.91 -8.38 -9.81
C LEU A 27 -11.46 -8.73 -10.18
N THR A 28 -11.14 -8.58 -11.45
CA THR A 28 -9.81 -8.81 -12.01
C THR A 28 -9.09 -7.52 -12.41
N GLN A 29 -9.86 -6.44 -12.60
CA GLN A 29 -9.34 -5.14 -13.03
C GLN A 29 -9.90 -4.01 -12.17
N LEU A 30 -8.98 -3.27 -11.55
CA LEU A 30 -9.25 -2.04 -10.82
C LEU A 30 -8.56 -0.89 -11.57
N GLY A 31 -9.25 0.22 -11.78
CA GLY A 31 -8.73 1.38 -12.48
C GLY A 31 -7.84 2.27 -11.61
N THR A 32 -7.08 3.17 -12.25
CA THR A 32 -6.31 4.21 -11.57
C THR A 32 -7.25 5.22 -10.90
N TYR A 33 -6.84 5.76 -9.75
CA TYR A 33 -7.59 6.77 -8.99
C TYR A 33 -9.02 6.35 -8.61
N THR A 34 -9.32 5.05 -8.59
CA THR A 34 -10.70 4.56 -8.42
C THR A 34 -11.38 5.12 -7.18
N PHE A 35 -10.73 5.07 -6.01
CA PHE A 35 -11.25 5.59 -4.73
C PHE A 35 -10.43 6.78 -4.21
N ASN A 36 -9.69 7.46 -5.10
CA ASN A 36 -8.89 8.61 -4.71
C ASN A 36 -9.71 9.67 -3.98
N LYS A 37 -9.22 10.13 -2.83
CA LYS A 37 -9.88 11.13 -1.98
C LYS A 37 -11.29 10.76 -1.45
N CYS A 38 -11.58 9.47 -1.33
CA CYS A 38 -12.75 8.99 -0.59
C CYS A 38 -12.48 9.09 0.92
N SER A 39 -12.33 10.30 1.44
CA SER A 39 -11.78 10.60 2.76
C SER A 39 -12.62 10.13 3.94
N ASN A 40 -13.91 9.83 3.76
CA ASN A 40 -14.82 9.38 4.82
C ASN A 40 -15.06 7.86 4.82
N ILE A 41 -14.42 7.11 3.93
CA ILE A 41 -14.38 5.64 4.06
C ILE A 41 -13.66 5.33 5.37
N ASN A 42 -14.38 4.78 6.34
CA ASN A 42 -13.93 4.61 7.74
C ASN A 42 -14.00 3.16 8.23
N GLY A 43 -14.05 2.21 7.32
CA GLY A 43 -13.98 0.77 7.56
C GLY A 43 -12.74 0.15 6.94
N GLU A 44 -12.69 -1.17 6.97
CA GLU A 44 -11.57 -1.97 6.45
C GLU A 44 -11.61 -2.10 4.93
N LEU A 45 -10.43 -2.39 4.36
CA LEU A 45 -10.24 -2.72 2.95
C LEU A 45 -10.04 -4.22 2.76
N VAL A 46 -10.90 -4.84 1.96
CA VAL A 46 -10.73 -6.22 1.49
C VAL A 46 -10.50 -6.20 -0.01
N LEU A 47 -9.29 -6.56 -0.42
CA LEU A 47 -8.90 -6.62 -1.83
C LEU A 47 -9.34 -7.94 -2.48
N SER A 48 -9.67 -7.89 -3.78
CA SER A 48 -9.92 -9.12 -4.56
C SER A 48 -8.65 -9.95 -4.72
N LYS A 49 -8.75 -11.26 -4.50
CA LYS A 49 -7.64 -12.23 -4.66
C LYS A 49 -7.15 -12.34 -6.11
N ASN A 50 -7.95 -11.91 -7.07
CA ASN A 50 -7.65 -12.02 -8.50
C ASN A 50 -7.00 -10.79 -9.11
N LEU A 51 -6.76 -9.73 -8.33
CA LEU A 51 -5.99 -8.58 -8.77
C LEU A 51 -4.54 -8.97 -9.05
N LYS A 52 -3.99 -8.42 -10.14
CA LYS A 52 -2.57 -8.58 -10.51
C LYS A 52 -1.73 -7.35 -10.16
N ASN A 53 -2.38 -6.21 -9.97
CA ASN A 53 -1.73 -4.97 -9.60
C ASN A 53 -2.66 -4.17 -8.69
N ILE A 54 -2.05 -3.37 -7.79
CA ILE A 54 -2.75 -2.26 -7.15
C ILE A 54 -2.46 -1.02 -7.99
N PRO A 55 -3.47 -0.42 -8.63
CA PRO A 55 -3.26 0.68 -9.58
C PRO A 55 -2.77 1.97 -8.93
N GLN A 56 -2.24 2.86 -9.77
CA GLN A 56 -1.82 4.19 -9.34
C GLN A 56 -2.97 4.91 -8.62
N ALA A 57 -2.67 5.44 -7.43
CA ALA A 57 -3.55 6.23 -6.60
C ALA A 57 -4.94 5.61 -6.34
N ALA A 58 -5.07 4.28 -6.44
CA ALA A 58 -6.37 3.61 -6.31
C ALA A 58 -7.09 3.95 -5.00
N PHE A 59 -6.35 4.10 -3.90
CA PHE A 59 -6.86 4.43 -2.55
C PHE A 59 -6.19 5.69 -1.97
N SER A 60 -5.56 6.51 -2.80
CA SER A 60 -4.86 7.71 -2.34
C SER A 60 -5.81 8.64 -1.58
N ASN A 61 -5.36 9.13 -0.43
CA ASN A 61 -6.14 10.02 0.44
C ASN A 61 -7.49 9.46 0.94
N CYS A 62 -7.62 8.13 1.09
CA CYS A 62 -8.66 7.51 1.88
C CYS A 62 -8.29 7.64 3.38
N SER A 63 -8.25 8.87 3.88
CA SER A 63 -7.59 9.22 5.15
C SER A 63 -8.27 8.67 6.40
N SER A 64 -9.55 8.28 6.33
CA SER A 64 -10.28 7.66 7.45
C SER A 64 -10.29 6.13 7.41
N MET A 65 -9.76 5.50 6.36
CA MET A 65 -9.75 4.04 6.20
C MET A 65 -8.88 3.41 7.30
N ILE A 66 -9.41 2.35 7.93
CA ILE A 66 -8.79 1.68 9.09
C ILE A 66 -8.44 0.22 8.79
N GLY A 67 -7.72 -0.42 9.73
CA GLY A 67 -7.38 -1.83 9.69
C GLY A 67 -6.05 -2.11 9.00
N SER A 68 -5.86 -3.35 8.63
CA SER A 68 -4.66 -3.85 7.94
C SER A 68 -4.77 -3.68 6.42
N VAL A 69 -3.63 -3.70 5.75
CA VAL A 69 -3.54 -3.82 4.30
C VAL A 69 -2.91 -5.17 3.96
N ASP A 70 -3.74 -6.10 3.52
CA ASP A 70 -3.30 -7.42 3.08
C ASP A 70 -3.30 -7.45 1.54
N ILE A 71 -2.11 -7.29 0.97
CA ILE A 71 -1.93 -7.37 -0.49
C ILE A 71 -2.07 -8.84 -0.91
N PRO A 72 -3.00 -9.17 -1.84
CA PRO A 72 -3.25 -10.55 -2.23
C PRO A 72 -2.05 -11.23 -2.91
N GLU A 73 -1.89 -12.53 -2.65
CA GLU A 73 -0.97 -13.39 -3.41
C GLU A 73 -1.31 -13.30 -4.90
N GLY A 74 -0.31 -13.11 -5.74
CA GLY A 74 -0.48 -12.92 -7.19
C GLY A 74 -0.45 -11.46 -7.64
N VAL A 75 -0.53 -10.49 -6.74
CA VAL A 75 -0.20 -9.09 -7.03
C VAL A 75 1.30 -8.99 -7.30
N GLN A 76 1.66 -8.39 -8.42
CA GLN A 76 3.05 -8.18 -8.84
C GLN A 76 3.51 -6.74 -8.61
N LYS A 77 2.60 -5.78 -8.73
CA LYS A 77 2.94 -4.34 -8.64
C LYS A 77 1.98 -3.59 -7.73
N ILE A 78 2.56 -2.81 -6.83
CA ILE A 78 1.89 -1.75 -6.09
C ILE A 78 2.35 -0.45 -6.74
N ASN A 79 1.48 0.20 -7.50
CA ASN A 79 1.87 1.36 -8.31
C ASN A 79 1.96 2.64 -7.45
N ALA A 80 2.45 3.72 -8.09
CA ALA A 80 2.70 4.98 -7.41
C ALA A 80 1.44 5.51 -6.70
N ASN A 81 1.62 6.09 -5.50
CA ASN A 81 0.58 6.71 -4.69
C ASN A 81 -0.59 5.77 -4.28
N ALA A 82 -0.46 4.46 -4.43
CA ALA A 82 -1.58 3.52 -4.28
C ALA A 82 -2.36 3.69 -2.98
N PHE A 83 -1.65 3.91 -1.85
CA PHE A 83 -2.20 4.14 -0.50
C PHE A 83 -1.70 5.45 0.13
N GLN A 84 -1.18 6.37 -0.69
CA GLN A 84 -0.69 7.66 -0.17
C GLN A 84 -1.76 8.36 0.68
N GLY A 85 -1.38 8.85 1.85
CA GLY A 85 -2.30 9.61 2.72
C GLY A 85 -3.40 8.78 3.39
N CYS A 86 -3.29 7.44 3.40
CA CYS A 86 -4.19 6.58 4.18
C CYS A 86 -3.78 6.58 5.66
N SER A 87 -3.83 7.74 6.30
CA SER A 87 -3.21 8.02 7.60
C SER A 87 -3.89 7.34 8.79
N SER A 88 -5.11 6.80 8.63
CA SER A 88 -5.83 6.09 9.69
C SER A 88 -5.69 4.56 9.61
N LEU A 89 -5.01 4.00 8.61
CA LEU A 89 -4.68 2.57 8.58
C LEU A 89 -3.84 2.22 9.80
N ASN A 90 -4.36 1.42 10.71
CA ASN A 90 -3.80 1.17 12.05
C ASN A 90 -3.51 -0.30 12.34
N GLY A 91 -3.59 -1.16 11.34
CA GLY A 91 -3.22 -2.56 11.40
C GLY A 91 -1.83 -2.82 10.84
N THR A 92 -1.61 -4.01 10.31
CA THR A 92 -0.36 -4.44 9.69
C THR A 92 -0.39 -4.27 8.18
N LEU A 93 0.78 -4.25 7.55
CA LEU A 93 0.94 -4.31 6.11
C LEU A 93 1.57 -5.65 5.72
N THR A 94 0.85 -6.45 4.94
CA THR A 94 1.35 -7.70 4.36
C THR A 94 1.60 -7.50 2.86
N ILE A 95 2.87 -7.65 2.43
CA ILE A 95 3.26 -7.59 1.02
C ILE A 95 3.78 -8.97 0.64
N PRO A 96 3.12 -9.69 -0.30
CA PRO A 96 3.51 -11.05 -0.65
C PRO A 96 4.80 -11.07 -1.50
N GLU A 97 5.48 -12.22 -1.51
CA GLU A 97 6.71 -12.45 -2.27
C GLU A 97 6.52 -12.39 -3.80
N THR A 98 5.28 -12.30 -4.27
CA THR A 98 4.97 -12.10 -5.70
C THR A 98 5.21 -10.67 -6.16
N VAL A 99 5.22 -9.69 -5.23
CA VAL A 99 5.44 -8.27 -5.54
C VAL A 99 6.91 -8.03 -5.91
N ASP A 100 7.12 -7.45 -7.08
CA ASP A 100 8.42 -7.03 -7.60
C ASP A 100 8.59 -5.50 -7.68
N THR A 101 7.50 -4.76 -7.60
CA THR A 101 7.49 -3.31 -7.73
C THR A 101 6.65 -2.64 -6.65
N ILE A 102 7.26 -1.71 -5.93
CA ILE A 102 6.61 -0.77 -5.02
C ILE A 102 6.89 0.64 -5.55
N GLY A 103 5.85 1.30 -6.03
CA GLY A 103 5.95 2.60 -6.70
C GLY A 103 6.26 3.76 -5.75
N ALA A 104 6.65 4.90 -6.32
CA ALA A 104 6.90 6.11 -5.54
C ALA A 104 5.64 6.54 -4.77
N TYR A 105 5.81 6.98 -3.52
CA TYR A 105 4.73 7.40 -2.61
C TYR A 105 3.68 6.31 -2.33
N ALA A 106 3.96 5.04 -2.58
CA ALA A 106 2.94 3.99 -2.52
C ALA A 106 2.24 3.91 -1.16
N PHE A 107 2.96 4.14 -0.06
CA PHE A 107 2.47 4.15 1.33
C PHE A 107 2.85 5.44 2.07
N ASP A 108 3.23 6.50 1.35
CA ASP A 108 3.55 7.79 1.96
C ASP A 108 2.44 8.24 2.92
N GLN A 109 2.82 8.68 4.13
CA GLN A 109 1.91 9.12 5.19
C GLN A 109 0.93 8.06 5.74
N CYS A 110 1.22 6.76 5.58
CA CYS A 110 0.51 5.70 6.28
C CYS A 110 1.03 5.58 7.72
N SER A 111 0.92 6.64 8.51
CA SER A 111 1.62 6.84 9.78
C SER A 111 1.20 5.93 10.93
N LEU A 112 0.04 5.27 10.84
CA LEU A 112 -0.48 4.39 11.89
C LEU A 112 -0.33 2.90 11.57
N LEU A 113 0.21 2.51 10.40
CA LEU A 113 0.55 1.10 10.13
C LEU A 113 1.61 0.63 11.11
N THR A 114 1.43 -0.59 11.66
CA THR A 114 2.23 -1.13 12.77
C THR A 114 2.92 -2.44 12.42
N GLY A 115 3.77 -2.92 13.34
CA GLY A 115 4.48 -4.18 13.20
C GLY A 115 5.75 -4.07 12.36
N THR A 116 6.18 -5.16 11.77
CA THR A 116 7.40 -5.20 10.95
C THR A 116 7.08 -4.91 9.49
N LEU A 117 7.66 -3.85 8.93
CA LEU A 117 7.67 -3.63 7.49
C LEU A 117 8.69 -4.59 6.85
N THR A 118 8.19 -5.54 6.06
CA THR A 118 9.03 -6.49 5.32
C THR A 118 8.95 -6.17 3.83
N ILE A 119 10.11 -5.90 3.22
CA ILE A 119 10.22 -5.69 1.77
C ILE A 119 10.49 -7.05 1.10
N PRO A 120 9.62 -7.52 0.16
CA PRO A 120 9.75 -8.83 -0.48
C PRO A 120 11.05 -9.02 -1.26
N GLY A 121 11.47 -10.28 -1.38
CA GLY A 121 12.74 -10.64 -2.03
C GLY A 121 12.84 -10.32 -3.52
N LYS A 122 11.74 -10.12 -4.21
CA LYS A 122 11.73 -9.70 -5.63
C LYS A 122 11.87 -8.20 -5.85
N VAL A 123 11.65 -7.39 -4.81
CA VAL A 123 11.85 -5.93 -4.88
C VAL A 123 13.35 -5.65 -4.82
N THR A 124 13.90 -5.11 -5.90
CA THR A 124 15.33 -4.72 -5.98
C THR A 124 15.55 -3.23 -5.78
N ASN A 125 14.50 -2.43 -5.93
CA ASN A 125 14.53 -0.99 -5.79
C ASN A 125 13.35 -0.51 -4.93
N VAL A 126 13.62 0.14 -3.80
CA VAL A 126 12.61 0.86 -3.03
C VAL A 126 12.51 2.27 -3.61
N SER A 127 11.34 2.59 -4.17
CA SER A 127 11.13 3.86 -4.88
C SER A 127 11.18 5.08 -3.94
N ASN A 128 11.34 6.27 -4.54
CA ASN A 128 11.33 7.54 -3.79
C ASN A 128 10.04 7.69 -2.97
N TYR A 129 10.16 8.10 -1.70
CA TYR A 129 9.04 8.34 -0.78
C TYR A 129 8.09 7.15 -0.58
N ALA A 130 8.51 5.92 -0.91
CA ALA A 130 7.59 4.78 -0.92
C ALA A 130 6.94 4.53 0.44
N PHE A 131 7.64 4.81 1.55
CA PHE A 131 7.20 4.65 2.93
C PHE A 131 7.52 5.91 3.76
N ASP A 132 7.56 7.08 3.14
CA ASP A 132 7.81 8.34 3.86
C ASP A 132 6.72 8.56 4.93
N ALA A 133 7.12 9.05 6.10
CA ALA A 133 6.25 9.30 7.25
C ALA A 133 5.43 8.07 7.73
N CYS A 134 5.91 6.85 7.52
CA CYS A 134 5.33 5.63 8.07
C CYS A 134 5.86 5.37 9.50
N SER A 135 5.56 6.28 10.43
CA SER A 135 6.14 6.31 11.78
C SER A 135 5.64 5.21 12.73
N GLY A 136 4.57 4.50 12.36
CA GLY A 136 3.98 3.46 13.22
C GLY A 136 4.65 2.09 13.13
N PHE A 137 5.45 1.79 12.11
CA PHE A 137 6.17 0.53 12.02
C PHE A 137 7.22 0.38 13.11
N ASP A 138 7.28 -0.78 13.75
CA ASP A 138 8.25 -1.08 14.83
C ASP A 138 9.61 -1.53 14.31
N ALA A 139 9.67 -2.14 13.15
CA ALA A 139 10.88 -2.72 12.57
C ALA A 139 10.85 -2.70 11.05
N LEU A 140 12.05 -2.64 10.44
CA LEU A 140 12.25 -2.78 9.00
C LEU A 140 13.05 -4.06 8.71
N LYS A 141 12.57 -4.86 7.75
CA LYS A 141 13.26 -6.02 7.21
C LYS A 141 13.44 -5.85 5.70
N LEU A 142 14.69 -5.69 5.28
CA LEU A 142 15.07 -5.65 3.86
C LEU A 142 15.54 -7.02 3.40
N SER A 143 15.29 -7.35 2.14
CA SER A 143 15.89 -8.53 1.50
C SER A 143 17.30 -8.20 0.98
N ASP A 144 18.13 -9.24 0.83
CA ASP A 144 19.47 -9.09 0.24
C ASP A 144 19.43 -8.72 -1.25
N SER A 145 18.27 -8.78 -1.88
CA SER A 145 18.08 -8.40 -3.29
C SER A 145 18.03 -6.88 -3.53
N ILE A 146 17.90 -6.07 -2.45
CA ILE A 146 17.81 -4.62 -2.58
C ILE A 146 19.14 -4.06 -3.10
N THR A 147 19.08 -3.38 -4.23
CA THR A 147 20.22 -2.69 -4.84
C THR A 147 20.12 -1.17 -4.77
N THR A 148 18.91 -0.65 -4.57
CA THR A 148 18.67 0.80 -4.52
C THR A 148 17.59 1.14 -3.49
N ILE A 149 17.85 2.15 -2.69
CA ILE A 149 16.87 2.82 -1.81
C ILE A 149 16.77 4.26 -2.29
N GLY A 150 15.58 4.65 -2.73
CA GLY A 150 15.30 5.95 -3.32
C GLY A 150 15.31 7.08 -2.30
N ASN A 151 15.21 8.32 -2.80
CA ASN A 151 15.17 9.50 -1.94
C ASN A 151 13.95 9.44 -1.02
N TYR A 152 14.18 9.71 0.28
CA TYR A 152 13.13 9.75 1.32
C TYR A 152 12.31 8.45 1.44
N ALA A 153 12.82 7.32 0.94
CA ALA A 153 12.06 6.07 0.89
C ALA A 153 11.52 5.62 2.27
N PHE A 154 12.23 5.93 3.34
CA PHE A 154 11.87 5.64 4.74
C PHE A 154 12.08 6.86 5.65
N ALA A 155 11.99 8.08 5.10
CA ALA A 155 12.11 9.28 5.93
C ALA A 155 10.94 9.33 6.93
N ASP A 156 11.18 9.96 8.08
CA ASP A 156 10.20 10.11 9.16
C ASP A 156 9.54 8.79 9.64
N CYS A 157 10.23 7.64 9.45
CA CYS A 157 9.85 6.34 10.00
C CYS A 157 10.39 6.17 11.44
N ASP A 158 10.00 7.06 12.35
CA ASP A 158 10.56 7.18 13.70
C ASP A 158 10.26 5.98 14.62
N GLY A 159 9.36 5.08 14.19
CA GLY A 159 8.96 3.90 14.96
C GLY A 159 9.95 2.75 14.93
N PHE A 160 10.90 2.70 14.00
CA PHE A 160 11.86 1.61 13.90
C PHE A 160 12.77 1.50 15.13
N LYS A 161 12.69 0.37 15.83
CA LYS A 161 13.42 0.09 17.08
C LYS A 161 14.45 -1.03 16.94
N ASN A 162 14.44 -1.76 15.83
CA ASN A 162 15.36 -2.87 15.61
C ASN A 162 16.74 -2.38 15.16
N GLU A 163 17.76 -3.21 15.41
CA GLU A 163 19.04 -3.04 14.73
C GLU A 163 18.84 -3.09 13.22
N PHE A 164 19.37 -2.11 12.53
CA PHE A 164 19.19 -1.95 11.11
C PHE A 164 20.45 -2.40 10.36
N VAL A 165 20.32 -3.45 9.56
CA VAL A 165 21.41 -3.97 8.73
C VAL A 165 21.07 -3.73 7.27
N LEU A 166 21.93 -2.98 6.58
CA LEU A 166 21.82 -2.82 5.12
C LEU A 166 22.31 -4.09 4.40
N PRO A 167 21.66 -4.45 3.27
CA PRO A 167 22.17 -5.53 2.42
C PRO A 167 23.64 -5.31 2.05
N ALA A 168 24.47 -6.34 2.15
CA ALA A 168 25.92 -6.26 1.97
C ALA A 168 26.42 -7.07 0.75
N ASN A 169 25.65 -7.04 -0.35
CA ASN A 169 26.01 -7.79 -1.57
C ASN A 169 26.97 -7.01 -2.48
#